data_0d6570633b69225f2b79eac88ac6583d
#
_entry.id   0d6570633b69225f2b79eac88ac6583d
#
_cell.length_a   1.000
_cell.length_b   1.000
_cell.length_c   1.000
_cell.angle_alpha   90.00
_cell.angle_beta   90.00
_cell.angle_gamma   90.00
#
_symmetry.space_group_name_H-M   'P 1'
#
loop_
_entity.id
_entity.type
_entity.pdbx_description
1 polymer ?
#
loop_
_entity_poly.entity_id
_entity_poly.type
_entity_poly.pdbx_seq_one_letter_code
_entity_poly.pdbx_strand_id
1 'polypeptide(L)'
;DKTLYIPTAFCSYSGEALDKKTPLLRSMDVLNKEAVRILHILGNKEVRHINTTVGPEQEYFLVDKDLYKKRKDLIFCGRTLLGASAPKGQEMEDHYFGTLKPRVAAYMHDLDEELWKLGIPAKTKHNEVAPAQHELAPVFDTTNVAVDHNQLTMEIMKKVADKHNMVCLLHEKPFEGINGSGKHNNWSMSTDTGVNLLDPGKTPAENTQFLVFLVAVIKAVDEYADLLRVSVASAGNDHRLGANEAPPAIVSIFLGDELTDILKSIENDTFFNNKHAVQMD
;
A
#
# COMPACT_ATOMS: atom_id res chain seq x y z
N ASP A 1 0.62 9.29 24.98
CA ASP A 1 1.82 9.14 25.81
C ASP A 1 2.78 10.32 25.57
N LYS A 2 3.93 10.39 26.24
CA LYS A 2 4.90 11.46 26.08
C LYS A 2 6.12 11.00 25.28
N THR A 3 5.91 10.15 24.28
CA THR A 3 6.96 9.59 23.41
C THR A 3 7.30 10.57 22.28
N LEU A 4 8.59 10.87 22.11
CA LEU A 4 9.09 11.60 20.96
C LEU A 4 9.56 10.59 19.90
N TYR A 5 9.01 10.68 18.70
CA TYR A 5 9.40 9.87 17.54
C TYR A 5 10.34 10.71 16.66
N ILE A 6 11.52 10.20 16.40
CA ILE A 6 12.53 10.89 15.58
C ILE A 6 12.82 10.01 14.36
N PRO A 7 12.36 10.40 13.16
CA PRO A 7 12.70 9.70 11.93
C PRO A 7 14.21 9.73 11.70
N THR A 8 14.82 8.58 11.46
CA THR A 8 16.26 8.45 11.29
C THR A 8 16.60 7.51 10.13
N ALA A 9 17.79 7.69 9.57
CA ALA A 9 18.40 6.76 8.63
C ALA A 9 19.80 6.41 9.13
N PHE A 10 20.21 5.15 8.96
CA PHE A 10 21.49 4.65 9.42
C PHE A 10 22.35 4.19 8.25
N CYS A 11 23.55 4.75 8.19
CA CYS A 11 24.58 4.29 7.26
C CYS A 11 25.92 4.15 7.97
N SER A 12 26.81 3.32 7.42
CA SER A 12 28.17 3.18 7.90
C SER A 12 28.99 4.44 7.60
N TYR A 13 30.20 4.53 8.19
CA TYR A 13 31.13 5.61 7.88
C TYR A 13 31.54 5.63 6.41
N SER A 14 31.61 4.47 5.75
CA SER A 14 31.91 4.31 4.33
C SER A 14 30.66 4.44 3.42
N GLY A 15 29.49 4.62 4.01
CA GLY A 15 28.25 4.92 3.27
C GLY A 15 27.36 3.71 2.99
N GLU A 16 27.68 2.49 3.46
CA GLU A 16 26.81 1.35 3.30
C GLU A 16 25.51 1.53 4.10
N ALA A 17 24.39 1.09 3.54
CA ALA A 17 23.12 1.11 4.23
C ALA A 17 23.11 0.11 5.40
N LEU A 18 22.74 0.58 6.59
CA LEU A 18 22.57 -0.26 7.79
C LEU A 18 21.10 -0.45 8.14
N ASP A 19 20.18 0.15 7.38
CA ASP A 19 18.73 0.06 7.54
C ASP A 19 18.03 -0.02 6.18
N LYS A 20 16.70 -0.06 6.20
CA LYS A 20 15.87 -0.06 4.99
C LYS A 20 15.54 1.36 4.51
N LYS A 21 15.72 2.37 5.34
CA LYS A 21 15.43 3.77 5.01
C LYS A 21 16.46 4.35 4.04
N THR A 22 17.73 4.05 4.26
CA THR A 22 18.82 4.54 3.40
C THR A 22 18.66 4.09 1.94
N PRO A 23 18.37 2.82 1.61
CA PRO A 23 18.05 2.41 0.23
C PRO A 23 16.83 3.13 -0.35
N LEU A 24 15.78 3.34 0.44
CA LEU A 24 14.59 4.07 0.01
C LEU A 24 14.95 5.50 -0.41
N LEU A 25 15.65 6.25 0.43
CA LEU A 25 16.05 7.62 0.13
C LEU A 25 16.93 7.70 -1.13
N ARG A 26 17.90 6.79 -1.26
CA ARG A 26 18.75 6.70 -2.46
C ARG A 26 17.95 6.38 -3.73
N SER A 27 16.99 5.48 -3.64
CA SER A 27 16.12 5.16 -4.79
C SER A 27 15.30 6.35 -5.23
N MET A 28 14.78 7.15 -4.29
CA MET A 28 14.05 8.38 -4.60
C MET A 28 14.96 9.41 -5.30
N ASP A 29 16.19 9.58 -4.86
CA ASP A 29 17.14 10.50 -5.48
C ASP A 29 17.51 10.08 -6.92
N VAL A 30 17.77 8.80 -7.14
CA VAL A 30 18.07 8.26 -8.46
C VAL A 30 16.89 8.40 -9.40
N LEU A 31 15.69 8.04 -8.93
CA LEU A 31 14.46 8.15 -9.71
C LEU A 31 14.18 9.61 -10.09
N ASN A 32 14.31 10.53 -9.13
CA ASN A 32 14.18 11.97 -9.39
C ASN A 32 15.11 12.43 -10.50
N LYS A 33 16.39 12.11 -10.41
CA LYS A 33 17.41 12.50 -11.40
C LYS A 33 17.07 11.99 -12.79
N GLU A 34 16.73 10.71 -12.93
CA GLU A 34 16.46 10.12 -14.22
C GLU A 34 15.11 10.57 -14.81
N ALA A 35 14.08 10.74 -13.98
CA ALA A 35 12.78 11.25 -14.42
C ALA A 35 12.88 12.69 -14.92
N VAL A 36 13.61 13.57 -14.21
CA VAL A 36 13.88 14.94 -14.69
C VAL A 36 14.64 14.93 -16.03
N ARG A 37 15.64 14.04 -16.17
CA ARG A 37 16.39 13.89 -17.42
C ARG A 37 15.46 13.51 -18.59
N ILE A 38 14.55 12.57 -18.40
CA ILE A 38 13.56 12.16 -19.42
C ILE A 38 12.62 13.32 -19.76
N LEU A 39 12.09 14.01 -18.77
CA LEU A 39 11.20 15.16 -18.99
C LEU A 39 11.89 16.27 -19.81
N HIS A 40 13.17 16.54 -19.54
CA HIS A 40 13.95 17.49 -20.30
C HIS A 40 14.15 17.04 -21.76
N ILE A 41 14.30 15.74 -22.03
CA ILE A 41 14.36 15.19 -23.39
C ILE A 41 13.01 15.38 -24.10
N LEU A 42 11.91 15.15 -23.40
CA LEU A 42 10.55 15.35 -23.90
C LEU A 42 10.16 16.84 -24.07
N GLY A 43 11.06 17.78 -23.75
CA GLY A 43 10.87 19.21 -23.96
C GLY A 43 10.43 19.99 -22.72
N ASN A 44 10.08 19.35 -21.64
CA ASN A 44 9.71 20.01 -20.39
C ASN A 44 10.97 20.43 -19.60
N LYS A 45 11.45 21.64 -19.84
CA LYS A 45 12.69 22.18 -19.24
C LYS A 45 12.47 22.89 -17.90
N GLU A 46 11.22 23.12 -17.49
CA GLU A 46 10.89 23.85 -16.26
C GLU A 46 10.97 22.97 -15.03
N VAL A 47 10.67 21.70 -15.17
CA VAL A 47 10.72 20.72 -14.07
C VAL A 47 12.14 20.56 -13.55
N ARG A 48 12.30 20.70 -12.24
CA ARG A 48 13.59 20.59 -11.56
C ARG A 48 13.63 19.42 -10.58
N HIS A 49 12.45 18.97 -10.13
CA HIS A 49 12.35 17.90 -9.14
C HIS A 49 11.12 17.03 -9.37
N ILE A 50 11.29 15.73 -9.14
CA ILE A 50 10.23 14.72 -9.14
C ILE A 50 10.12 14.13 -7.74
N ASN A 51 8.91 14.20 -7.18
CA ASN A 51 8.56 13.53 -5.94
C ASN A 51 7.85 12.21 -6.23
N THR A 52 8.31 11.14 -5.61
CA THR A 52 7.52 9.93 -5.50
C THR A 52 6.53 10.09 -4.35
N THR A 53 5.29 9.70 -4.56
CA THR A 53 4.22 9.77 -3.58
C THR A 53 3.63 8.39 -3.34
N VAL A 54 3.12 8.14 -2.15
CA VAL A 54 2.41 6.91 -1.83
C VAL A 54 1.31 7.16 -0.79
N GLY A 55 0.17 6.53 -1.00
CA GLY A 55 -0.92 6.38 -0.04
C GLY A 55 -1.03 4.91 0.36
N PRO A 56 -0.44 4.50 1.49
CA PRO A 56 -0.51 3.13 1.95
C PRO A 56 -1.87 2.87 2.60
N GLU A 57 -2.55 1.84 2.16
CA GLU A 57 -3.74 1.30 2.82
C GLU A 57 -3.30 0.30 3.87
N GLN A 58 -3.75 0.46 5.12
CA GLN A 58 -3.44 -0.47 6.19
C GLN A 58 -4.69 -1.25 6.58
N GLU A 59 -4.76 -2.48 6.13
CA GLU A 59 -5.73 -3.44 6.62
C GLU A 59 -5.26 -4.08 7.92
N TYR A 60 -6.20 -4.46 8.79
CA TYR A 60 -5.91 -5.01 10.10
C TYR A 60 -7.10 -5.76 10.66
N PHE A 61 -6.84 -6.65 11.63
CA PHE A 61 -7.90 -7.33 12.40
C PHE A 61 -7.98 -6.79 13.82
N LEU A 62 -9.19 -6.65 14.34
CA LEU A 62 -9.44 -6.36 15.74
C LEU A 62 -10.03 -7.58 16.42
N VAL A 63 -9.36 -8.07 17.46
CA VAL A 63 -9.83 -9.21 18.25
C VAL A 63 -10.00 -8.81 19.72
N ASP A 64 -10.92 -9.49 20.40
CA ASP A 64 -11.12 -9.29 21.83
C ASP A 64 -9.86 -9.67 22.61
N LYS A 65 -9.42 -8.82 23.55
CA LYS A 65 -8.18 -9.01 24.29
C LYS A 65 -8.20 -10.22 25.21
N ASP A 66 -9.34 -10.56 25.80
CA ASP A 66 -9.44 -11.70 26.71
C ASP A 66 -9.49 -13.03 25.94
N LEU A 67 -10.02 -13.03 24.71
CA LEU A 67 -9.92 -14.16 23.81
C LEU A 67 -8.50 -14.33 23.26
N TYR A 68 -7.85 -13.24 22.88
CA TYR A 68 -6.47 -13.25 22.43
C TYR A 68 -5.50 -13.85 23.45
N LYS A 69 -5.64 -13.49 24.74
CA LYS A 69 -4.81 -14.04 25.83
C LYS A 69 -4.89 -15.56 25.98
N LYS A 70 -5.94 -16.19 25.48
CA LYS A 70 -6.13 -17.64 25.48
C LYS A 70 -5.44 -18.35 24.31
N ARG A 71 -4.96 -17.60 23.33
CA ARG A 71 -4.37 -18.11 22.07
C ARG A 71 -2.87 -17.83 22.03
N LYS A 72 -2.07 -18.79 22.44
CA LYS A 72 -0.60 -18.69 22.44
C LYS A 72 -0.02 -18.50 21.02
N ASP A 73 -0.63 -19.11 20.03
CA ASP A 73 -0.24 -18.95 18.63
C ASP A 73 -0.39 -17.49 18.15
N LEU A 74 -1.50 -16.82 18.45
CA LEU A 74 -1.66 -15.39 18.17
C LEU A 74 -0.66 -14.52 18.91
N ILE A 75 -0.37 -14.85 20.19
CA ILE A 75 0.58 -14.10 21.03
C ILE A 75 2.01 -14.19 20.48
N PHE A 76 2.46 -15.41 20.15
CA PHE A 76 3.86 -15.64 19.77
C PHE A 76 4.13 -15.50 18.28
N CYS A 77 3.14 -15.79 17.42
CA CYS A 77 3.33 -15.81 15.97
C CYS A 77 2.54 -14.72 15.24
N GLY A 78 1.62 -14.02 15.93
CA GLY A 78 0.71 -13.03 15.30
C GLY A 78 -0.38 -13.66 14.43
N ARG A 79 -0.40 -15.00 14.28
CA ARG A 79 -1.34 -15.76 13.47
C ARG A 79 -1.75 -17.06 14.15
N THR A 80 -2.86 -17.65 13.70
CA THR A 80 -3.28 -18.98 14.15
C THR A 80 -2.40 -20.06 13.52
N LEU A 81 -2.03 -21.08 14.29
CA LEU A 81 -1.28 -22.26 13.83
C LEU A 81 -2.15 -23.51 13.81
N LEU A 82 -3.22 -23.53 14.59
CA LEU A 82 -4.12 -24.67 14.75
C LEU A 82 -5.50 -24.18 15.19
N GLY A 83 -6.48 -25.08 15.15
CA GLY A 83 -7.84 -24.80 15.57
C GLY A 83 -8.87 -25.07 14.46
N ALA A 84 -10.14 -25.02 14.83
CA ALA A 84 -11.22 -25.12 13.86
C ALA A 84 -11.41 -23.80 13.10
N SER A 85 -11.92 -23.88 11.89
CA SER A 85 -12.37 -22.70 11.12
C SER A 85 -13.45 -21.94 11.89
N ALA A 86 -13.52 -20.63 11.68
CA ALA A 86 -14.58 -19.82 12.25
C ALA A 86 -15.96 -20.31 11.73
N PRO A 87 -17.02 -20.23 12.56
CA PRO A 87 -18.37 -20.62 12.13
C PRO A 87 -18.94 -19.71 11.04
N LYS A 88 -18.43 -18.50 10.93
CA LYS A 88 -18.76 -17.53 9.89
C LYS A 88 -17.51 -17.21 9.07
N GLY A 89 -17.63 -17.32 7.75
CA GLY A 89 -16.61 -16.93 6.77
C GLY A 89 -16.90 -15.56 6.14
N GLN A 90 -16.80 -15.52 4.83
CA GLN A 90 -16.95 -14.29 4.02
C GLN A 90 -18.20 -14.36 3.12
N GLU A 91 -19.23 -15.05 3.57
CA GLU A 91 -20.44 -15.30 2.80
C GLU A 91 -21.06 -13.99 2.34
N MET A 92 -21.25 -13.86 1.03
CA MET A 92 -21.83 -12.69 0.37
C MET A 92 -21.14 -11.35 0.69
N GLU A 93 -19.93 -11.38 1.20
CA GLU A 93 -19.17 -10.19 1.62
C GLU A 93 -19.92 -9.28 2.61
N ASP A 94 -20.79 -9.88 3.41
CA ASP A 94 -21.73 -9.16 4.27
C ASP A 94 -21.04 -8.32 5.34
N HIS A 95 -19.82 -8.66 5.74
CA HIS A 95 -19.03 -7.85 6.67
C HIS A 95 -18.58 -6.54 6.02
N TYR A 96 -18.12 -6.57 4.78
CA TYR A 96 -17.70 -5.39 4.03
C TYR A 96 -18.81 -4.35 3.91
N PHE A 97 -20.01 -4.78 3.58
CA PHE A 97 -21.20 -3.92 3.47
C PHE A 97 -21.91 -3.66 4.79
N GLY A 98 -21.44 -4.25 5.89
CA GLY A 98 -22.03 -4.14 7.20
C GLY A 98 -21.72 -2.81 7.90
N THR A 99 -22.51 -2.49 8.92
CA THR A 99 -22.26 -1.32 9.78
C THR A 99 -21.06 -1.56 10.70
N LEU A 100 -20.32 -0.50 11.01
CA LEU A 100 -19.30 -0.53 12.06
C LEU A 100 -19.97 -0.77 13.42
N LYS A 101 -19.50 -1.78 14.15
CA LYS A 101 -19.97 -2.03 15.52
C LYS A 101 -19.55 -0.88 16.44
N PRO A 102 -20.37 -0.49 17.43
CA PRO A 102 -20.08 0.66 18.31
C PRO A 102 -18.68 0.63 18.94
N ARG A 103 -18.22 -0.54 19.40
CA ARG A 103 -16.88 -0.70 19.99
C ARG A 103 -15.76 -0.45 18.97
N VAL A 104 -15.94 -0.90 17.73
CA VAL A 104 -14.99 -0.67 16.63
C VAL A 104 -15.01 0.80 16.21
N ALA A 105 -16.20 1.40 16.10
CA ALA A 105 -16.32 2.82 15.77
C ALA A 105 -15.66 3.72 16.81
N ALA A 106 -15.80 3.40 18.11
CA ALA A 106 -15.12 4.13 19.18
C ALA A 106 -13.59 3.99 19.08
N TYR A 107 -13.09 2.79 18.81
CA TYR A 107 -11.65 2.57 18.53
C TYR A 107 -11.16 3.41 17.34
N MET A 108 -11.88 3.37 16.22
CA MET A 108 -11.51 4.12 15.02
C MET A 108 -11.52 5.63 15.24
N HIS A 109 -12.46 6.14 16.04
CA HIS A 109 -12.51 7.54 16.41
C HIS A 109 -11.26 7.97 17.21
N ASP A 110 -10.94 7.23 18.27
CA ASP A 110 -9.77 7.54 19.11
C ASP A 110 -8.45 7.36 18.32
N LEU A 111 -8.43 6.40 17.39
CA LEU A 111 -7.28 6.20 16.51
C LEU A 111 -7.05 7.42 15.61
N ASP A 112 -8.10 7.95 14.98
CA ASP A 112 -8.00 9.16 14.16
C ASP A 112 -7.43 10.33 14.97
N GLU A 113 -7.96 10.57 16.17
CA GLU A 113 -7.48 11.66 17.01
C GLU A 113 -5.99 11.53 17.38
N GLU A 114 -5.55 10.32 17.74
CA GLU A 114 -4.14 10.09 18.08
C GLU A 114 -3.22 10.23 16.84
N LEU A 115 -3.67 9.81 15.66
CA LEU A 115 -2.93 9.96 14.41
C LEU A 115 -2.85 11.43 13.98
N TRP A 116 -3.95 12.17 14.06
CA TRP A 116 -3.96 13.61 13.73
C TRP A 116 -3.04 14.44 14.64
N LYS A 117 -2.94 14.11 15.93
CA LYS A 117 -1.98 14.73 16.86
C LYS A 117 -0.51 14.52 16.42
N LEU A 118 -0.25 13.47 15.67
CA LEU A 118 1.08 13.16 15.11
C LEU A 118 1.29 13.71 13.70
N GLY A 119 0.29 14.41 13.15
CA GLY A 119 0.33 14.95 11.79
C GLY A 119 0.06 13.90 10.70
N ILE A 120 -0.46 12.73 11.06
CA ILE A 120 -0.84 11.67 10.12
C ILE A 120 -2.30 11.89 9.69
N PRO A 121 -2.55 12.23 8.42
CA PRO A 121 -3.89 12.60 7.95
C PRO A 121 -4.73 11.35 7.64
N ALA A 122 -5.05 10.56 8.67
CA ALA A 122 -5.96 9.42 8.54
C ALA A 122 -7.34 9.91 8.07
N LYS A 123 -7.91 9.27 7.07
CA LYS A 123 -9.14 9.73 6.43
C LYS A 123 -10.16 8.62 6.19
N THR A 124 -9.75 7.53 5.55
CA THR A 124 -10.65 6.43 5.19
C THR A 124 -10.62 5.35 6.26
N LYS A 125 -11.81 4.87 6.65
CA LYS A 125 -11.99 3.76 7.59
C LYS A 125 -13.29 3.04 7.29
N HIS A 126 -13.22 1.73 7.13
CA HIS A 126 -14.37 0.86 6.86
C HIS A 126 -14.09 -0.59 7.25
N ASN A 127 -15.11 -1.43 7.15
CA ASN A 127 -14.95 -2.87 7.26
C ASN A 127 -14.30 -3.44 6.00
N GLU A 128 -13.47 -4.45 6.18
CA GLU A 128 -12.98 -5.31 5.12
C GLU A 128 -13.78 -6.60 4.99
N VAL A 129 -13.46 -7.44 4.00
CA VAL A 129 -14.25 -8.62 3.63
C VAL A 129 -14.25 -9.69 4.72
N ALA A 130 -13.12 -9.90 5.39
CA ALA A 130 -13.03 -10.91 6.45
C ALA A 130 -13.70 -10.44 7.76
N PRO A 131 -14.32 -11.36 8.52
CA PRO A 131 -14.89 -11.02 9.83
C PRO A 131 -13.85 -10.38 10.76
N ALA A 132 -14.20 -9.25 11.38
CA ALA A 132 -13.35 -8.45 12.26
C ALA A 132 -12.13 -7.81 11.57
N GLN A 133 -12.14 -7.74 10.26
CA GLN A 133 -11.15 -7.02 9.45
C GLN A 133 -11.65 -5.62 9.10
N HIS A 134 -10.72 -4.68 9.12
CA HIS A 134 -10.99 -3.26 8.88
C HIS A 134 -9.81 -2.64 8.13
N GLU A 135 -10.01 -1.47 7.56
CA GLU A 135 -8.99 -0.71 6.87
C GLU A 135 -8.89 0.72 7.38
N LEU A 136 -7.68 1.25 7.30
CA LEU A 136 -7.38 2.67 7.45
C LEU A 136 -6.48 3.11 6.30
N ALA A 137 -6.89 4.17 5.61
CA ALA A 137 -6.09 4.81 4.57
C ALA A 137 -5.85 6.29 4.90
N PRO A 138 -4.59 6.73 5.01
CA PRO A 138 -4.26 8.14 5.14
C PRO A 138 -4.32 8.82 3.77
N VAL A 139 -4.34 10.16 3.77
CA VAL A 139 -4.03 10.93 2.57
C VAL A 139 -2.58 10.64 2.17
N PHE A 140 -2.32 10.50 0.87
CA PHE A 140 -0.98 10.25 0.37
C PHE A 140 0.01 11.39 0.68
N ASP A 141 1.28 11.05 0.76
CA ASP A 141 2.38 11.99 0.96
C ASP A 141 3.60 11.53 0.16
N THR A 142 4.70 12.30 0.21
CA THR A 142 5.98 11.85 -0.33
C THR A 142 6.36 10.50 0.28
N THR A 143 6.93 9.62 -0.52
CA THR A 143 7.18 8.23 -0.10
C THR A 143 7.95 8.13 1.20
N ASN A 144 8.95 9.00 1.42
CA ASN A 144 9.69 9.06 2.67
C ASN A 144 8.80 9.33 3.89
N VAL A 145 7.96 10.35 3.82
CA VAL A 145 7.06 10.74 4.91
C VAL A 145 5.96 9.68 5.11
N ALA A 146 5.36 9.20 4.03
CA ALA A 146 4.31 8.19 4.09
C ALA A 146 4.79 6.87 4.73
N VAL A 147 6.02 6.45 4.47
CA VAL A 147 6.62 5.27 5.11
C VAL A 147 6.78 5.48 6.62
N ASP A 148 7.27 6.63 7.06
CA ASP A 148 7.39 6.96 8.49
C ASP A 148 6.02 7.02 9.15
N HIS A 149 5.05 7.68 8.51
CA HIS A 149 3.67 7.73 8.98
C HIS A 149 3.06 6.33 9.14
N ASN A 150 3.30 5.42 8.20
CA ASN A 150 2.76 4.07 8.30
C ASN A 150 3.39 3.28 9.47
N GLN A 151 4.68 3.44 9.76
CA GLN A 151 5.31 2.83 10.93
C GLN A 151 4.67 3.34 12.24
N LEU A 152 4.46 4.65 12.34
CA LEU A 152 3.76 5.25 13.49
C LEU A 152 2.31 4.78 13.58
N THR A 153 1.60 4.72 12.46
CA THR A 153 0.22 4.23 12.40
C THR A 153 0.12 2.83 13.00
N MET A 154 0.96 1.89 12.60
CA MET A 154 0.96 0.53 13.13
C MET A 154 1.21 0.47 14.64
N GLU A 155 2.08 1.34 15.16
CA GLU A 155 2.34 1.44 16.59
C GLU A 155 1.14 2.00 17.36
N ILE A 156 0.53 3.07 16.85
CA ILE A 156 -0.62 3.73 17.47
C ILE A 156 -1.86 2.82 17.42
N MET A 157 -2.09 2.11 16.32
CA MET A 157 -3.18 1.14 16.22
C MET A 157 -3.17 0.13 17.37
N LYS A 158 -2.00 -0.42 17.71
CA LYS A 158 -1.85 -1.34 18.83
C LYS A 158 -2.14 -0.69 20.18
N LYS A 159 -1.60 0.51 20.40
CA LYS A 159 -1.79 1.26 21.67
C LYS A 159 -3.25 1.66 21.89
N VAL A 160 -3.94 2.10 20.84
CA VAL A 160 -5.37 2.46 20.94
C VAL A 160 -6.24 1.22 21.09
N ALA A 161 -5.93 0.11 20.39
CA ALA A 161 -6.67 -1.15 20.59
C ALA A 161 -6.62 -1.62 22.06
N ASP A 162 -5.47 -1.49 22.70
CA ASP A 162 -5.29 -1.84 24.10
C ASP A 162 -6.22 -1.04 25.03
N LYS A 163 -6.39 0.25 24.79
CA LYS A 163 -7.33 1.13 25.53
C LYS A 163 -8.78 0.66 25.41
N HIS A 164 -9.16 0.07 24.27
CA HIS A 164 -10.50 -0.46 24.00
C HIS A 164 -10.67 -1.93 24.37
N ASN A 165 -9.75 -2.51 25.14
CA ASN A 165 -9.73 -3.94 25.49
C ASN A 165 -9.78 -4.85 24.25
N MET A 166 -9.11 -4.43 23.19
CA MET A 166 -8.92 -5.17 21.94
C MET A 166 -7.44 -5.34 21.64
N VAL A 167 -7.13 -6.19 20.68
CA VAL A 167 -5.79 -6.36 20.11
C VAL A 167 -5.88 -6.15 18.61
N CYS A 168 -5.03 -5.28 18.08
CA CYS A 168 -4.87 -5.06 16.66
C CYS A 168 -3.83 -6.06 16.12
N LEU A 169 -4.26 -6.95 15.22
CA LEU A 169 -3.38 -7.88 14.53
C LEU A 169 -2.97 -7.24 13.21
N LEU A 170 -1.65 -7.14 13.01
CA LEU A 170 -1.03 -6.58 11.82
C LEU A 170 -0.27 -7.62 10.99
N HIS A 171 -0.37 -8.90 11.38
CA HIS A 171 0.11 -9.99 10.54
C HIS A 171 -0.73 -10.03 9.25
N GLU A 172 -0.10 -10.23 8.13
CA GLU A 172 -0.77 -10.17 6.82
C GLU A 172 -1.83 -11.26 6.63
N LYS A 173 -1.65 -12.40 7.27
CA LYS A 173 -2.61 -13.53 7.22
C LYS A 173 -2.77 -14.16 8.60
N PRO A 174 -3.46 -13.52 9.54
CA PRO A 174 -3.59 -14.05 10.89
C PRO A 174 -4.50 -15.27 10.97
N PHE A 175 -5.40 -15.46 9.99
CA PHE A 175 -6.35 -16.55 9.97
C PHE A 175 -6.34 -17.26 8.61
N GLU A 176 -6.23 -18.58 8.62
CA GLU A 176 -6.30 -19.41 7.42
C GLU A 176 -7.71 -19.43 6.82
N GLY A 177 -7.82 -19.48 5.50
CA GLY A 177 -9.10 -19.68 4.78
C GLY A 177 -9.98 -18.44 4.61
N ILE A 178 -9.54 -17.26 5.09
CA ILE A 178 -10.21 -15.98 4.87
C ILE A 178 -9.22 -14.95 4.29
N ASN A 179 -9.69 -13.75 3.93
CA ASN A 179 -8.82 -12.69 3.44
C ASN A 179 -7.67 -12.38 4.41
N GLY A 180 -6.57 -11.96 3.85
CA GLY A 180 -5.45 -11.38 4.59
C GLY A 180 -5.53 -9.88 4.67
N SER A 181 -4.69 -9.30 5.52
CA SER A 181 -4.50 -7.86 5.61
C SER A 181 -3.39 -7.42 4.68
N GLY A 182 -3.77 -6.76 3.59
CA GLY A 182 -2.87 -6.15 2.65
C GLY A 182 -2.29 -4.84 3.17
N LYS A 183 -1.33 -4.36 2.44
CA LYS A 183 -0.84 -3.00 2.50
C LYS A 183 -0.67 -2.54 1.07
N HIS A 184 -1.79 -2.18 0.44
CA HIS A 184 -1.76 -1.67 -0.92
C HIS A 184 -1.06 -0.31 -0.93
N ASN A 185 -0.07 -0.18 -1.77
CA ASN A 185 0.68 1.06 -1.90
C ASN A 185 0.25 1.76 -3.19
N ASN A 186 -0.73 2.61 -3.10
CA ASN A 186 -1.14 3.48 -4.20
C ASN A 186 -0.05 4.55 -4.37
N TRP A 187 0.75 4.45 -5.43
CA TRP A 187 1.90 5.32 -5.61
C TRP A 187 1.89 6.03 -6.96
N SER A 188 2.58 7.16 -7.03
CA SER A 188 2.77 7.91 -8.24
C SER A 188 4.08 8.71 -8.22
N MET A 189 4.31 9.43 -9.31
CA MET A 189 5.39 10.40 -9.46
C MET A 189 4.80 11.74 -9.88
N SER A 190 5.14 12.81 -9.17
CA SER A 190 4.68 14.16 -9.51
C SER A 190 5.85 15.13 -9.64
N THR A 191 5.71 16.05 -10.58
CA THR A 191 6.66 17.15 -10.74
C THR A 191 6.52 18.17 -9.62
N ASP A 192 7.56 18.98 -9.41
CA ASP A 192 7.52 20.18 -8.57
C ASP A 192 6.53 21.25 -9.08
N THR A 193 6.04 21.11 -10.30
CA THR A 193 4.99 21.94 -10.89
C THR A 193 3.58 21.36 -10.73
N GLY A 194 3.44 20.21 -10.05
CA GLY A 194 2.15 19.58 -9.72
C GLY A 194 1.58 18.65 -10.80
N VAL A 195 2.36 18.27 -11.81
CA VAL A 195 1.92 17.31 -12.83
C VAL A 195 2.18 15.88 -12.38
N ASN A 196 1.15 15.02 -12.39
CA ASN A 196 1.28 13.59 -12.17
C ASN A 196 1.77 12.91 -13.46
N LEU A 197 2.90 12.18 -13.39
CA LEU A 197 3.50 11.53 -14.57
C LEU A 197 2.78 10.23 -14.97
N LEU A 198 1.99 9.66 -14.07
CA LEU A 198 1.17 8.46 -14.31
C LEU A 198 -0.31 8.78 -14.54
N ASP A 199 -0.64 10.04 -14.78
CA ASP A 199 -1.98 10.46 -15.21
C ASP A 199 -2.11 10.25 -16.74
N PRO A 200 -2.99 9.33 -17.19
CA PRO A 200 -3.20 9.10 -18.62
C PRO A 200 -3.81 10.31 -19.33
N GLY A 201 -4.49 11.20 -18.61
CA GLY A 201 -5.24 12.30 -19.19
C GLY A 201 -6.46 11.85 -20.00
N LYS A 202 -7.00 12.74 -20.82
CA LYS A 202 -8.20 12.46 -21.62
C LYS A 202 -7.92 11.63 -22.89
N THR A 203 -6.70 11.67 -23.39
CA THR A 203 -6.26 10.97 -24.61
C THR A 203 -4.97 10.19 -24.34
N PRO A 204 -5.04 9.05 -23.62
CA PRO A 204 -3.85 8.30 -23.20
C PRO A 204 -2.94 7.91 -24.38
N ALA A 205 -3.52 7.56 -25.54
CA ALA A 205 -2.77 7.18 -26.74
C ALA A 205 -1.88 8.29 -27.30
N GLU A 206 -2.23 9.56 -27.07
CA GLU A 206 -1.48 10.73 -27.54
C GLU A 206 -0.53 11.29 -26.46
N ASN A 207 -0.67 10.81 -25.21
CA ASN A 207 0.14 11.29 -24.09
C ASN A 207 1.47 10.55 -24.03
N THR A 208 2.41 10.96 -24.88
CA THR A 208 3.75 10.36 -24.96
C THR A 208 4.48 10.35 -23.61
N GLN A 209 4.35 11.41 -22.80
CA GLN A 209 4.97 11.47 -21.49
C GLN A 209 4.44 10.34 -20.60
N PHE A 210 3.12 10.21 -20.46
CA PHE A 210 2.49 9.13 -19.71
C PHE A 210 2.93 7.75 -20.19
N LEU A 211 2.87 7.50 -21.51
CA LEU A 211 3.24 6.21 -22.11
C LEU A 211 4.70 5.83 -21.82
N VAL A 212 5.64 6.77 -21.90
CA VAL A 212 7.04 6.51 -21.59
C VAL A 212 7.23 6.10 -20.13
N PHE A 213 6.60 6.80 -19.19
CA PHE A 213 6.69 6.45 -17.77
C PHE A 213 5.96 5.15 -17.45
N LEU A 214 4.79 4.89 -18.04
CA LEU A 214 4.06 3.63 -17.89
C LEU A 214 4.90 2.44 -18.34
N VAL A 215 5.46 2.49 -19.56
CA VAL A 215 6.28 1.40 -20.10
C VAL A 215 7.56 1.20 -19.28
N ALA A 216 8.16 2.27 -18.77
CA ALA A 216 9.32 2.16 -17.88
C ALA A 216 8.98 1.42 -16.58
N VAL A 217 7.79 1.69 -15.99
CA VAL A 217 7.31 0.97 -14.81
C VAL A 217 7.05 -0.50 -15.12
N ILE A 218 6.34 -0.80 -16.22
CA ILE A 218 6.07 -2.18 -16.65
C ILE A 218 7.37 -2.96 -16.82
N LYS A 219 8.33 -2.38 -17.52
CA LYS A 219 9.65 -3.01 -17.71
C LYS A 219 10.37 -3.24 -16.39
N ALA A 220 10.35 -2.27 -15.47
CA ALA A 220 11.01 -2.42 -14.19
C ALA A 220 10.35 -3.50 -13.31
N VAL A 221 9.02 -3.62 -13.33
CA VAL A 221 8.29 -4.67 -12.61
C VAL A 221 8.62 -6.05 -13.16
N ASP A 222 8.71 -6.20 -14.49
CA ASP A 222 9.10 -7.46 -15.13
C ASP A 222 10.56 -7.83 -14.82
N GLU A 223 11.48 -6.91 -15.03
CA GLU A 223 12.92 -7.14 -14.89
C GLU A 223 13.32 -7.40 -13.42
N TYR A 224 12.66 -6.73 -12.46
CA TYR A 224 12.95 -6.83 -11.02
C TYR A 224 11.85 -7.52 -10.22
N ALA A 225 11.06 -8.38 -10.86
CA ALA A 225 9.98 -9.13 -10.21
C ALA A 225 10.46 -9.93 -8.98
N ASP A 226 11.68 -10.41 -8.99
CA ASP A 226 12.27 -11.16 -7.86
C ASP A 226 12.42 -10.30 -6.61
N LEU A 227 12.78 -9.01 -6.75
CA LEU A 227 12.85 -8.07 -5.62
C LEU A 227 11.46 -7.81 -5.03
N LEU A 228 10.43 -7.71 -5.87
CA LEU A 228 9.05 -7.57 -5.40
C LEU A 228 8.60 -8.84 -4.64
N ARG A 229 8.92 -10.03 -5.16
CA ARG A 229 8.61 -11.30 -4.47
C ARG A 229 9.31 -11.41 -3.11
N VAL A 230 10.57 -11.02 -3.01
CA VAL A 230 11.32 -11.02 -1.74
C VAL A 230 10.65 -10.15 -0.68
N SER A 231 10.01 -9.05 -1.07
CA SER A 231 9.31 -8.15 -0.14
C SER A 231 8.11 -8.81 0.56
N VAL A 232 7.54 -9.86 -0.01
CA VAL A 232 6.33 -10.54 0.49
C VAL A 232 6.58 -12.00 0.88
N ALA A 233 7.61 -12.64 0.34
CA ALA A 233 7.92 -14.04 0.59
C ALA A 233 8.87 -14.18 1.79
N SER A 234 8.32 -14.23 3.00
CA SER A 234 9.07 -14.45 4.24
C SER A 234 8.64 -15.73 4.93
N ALA A 235 9.52 -16.30 5.76
CA ALA A 235 9.17 -17.41 6.64
C ALA A 235 8.01 -16.99 7.57
N GLY A 236 7.02 -17.84 7.73
CA GLY A 236 5.80 -17.53 8.48
C GLY A 236 4.70 -16.82 7.67
N ASN A 237 4.94 -16.56 6.39
CA ASN A 237 3.97 -15.96 5.48
C ASN A 237 3.32 -17.00 4.53
N ASP A 238 3.36 -18.25 4.91
CA ASP A 238 2.86 -19.40 4.16
C ASP A 238 1.35 -19.36 3.91
N HIS A 239 0.56 -18.84 4.86
CA HIS A 239 -0.89 -18.64 4.66
C HIS A 239 -1.22 -17.52 3.68
N ARG A 240 -0.28 -16.62 3.43
CA ARG A 240 -0.49 -15.43 2.61
C ARG A 240 -0.32 -15.70 1.11
N LEU A 241 0.66 -16.52 0.75
CA LEU A 241 1.05 -16.69 -0.65
C LEU A 241 -0.05 -17.36 -1.46
N GLY A 242 -0.56 -16.63 -2.46
CA GLY A 242 -1.55 -17.12 -3.41
C GLY A 242 -2.99 -17.24 -2.89
N ALA A 243 -3.31 -16.65 -1.74
CA ALA A 243 -4.67 -16.63 -1.21
C ALA A 243 -5.27 -15.21 -1.26
N ASN A 244 -6.61 -15.13 -1.38
CA ASN A 244 -7.44 -13.91 -1.50
C ASN A 244 -6.79 -12.65 -0.94
N GLU A 245 -6.67 -11.60 -1.77
CA GLU A 245 -6.04 -10.29 -1.49
C GLU A 245 -4.64 -10.31 -0.87
N ALA A 246 -4.12 -11.50 -0.58
CA ALA A 246 -2.71 -11.63 -0.23
C ALA A 246 -1.86 -11.43 -1.50
N PRO A 247 -0.64 -10.85 -1.40
CA PRO A 247 0.22 -10.71 -2.53
C PRO A 247 0.41 -12.04 -3.24
N PRO A 248 0.18 -12.11 -4.56
CA PRO A 248 0.32 -13.34 -5.30
C PRO A 248 1.78 -13.81 -5.30
N ALA A 249 1.98 -15.11 -5.36
CA ALA A 249 3.30 -15.69 -5.61
C ALA A 249 3.83 -15.32 -7.01
N ILE A 250 2.93 -14.97 -7.92
CA ILE A 250 3.22 -14.51 -9.27
C ILE A 250 2.96 -13.01 -9.33
N VAL A 251 3.96 -12.24 -9.70
CA VAL A 251 3.81 -10.81 -9.98
C VAL A 251 3.20 -10.67 -11.37
N SER A 252 2.09 -9.96 -11.48
CA SER A 252 1.39 -9.67 -12.74
C SER A 252 1.03 -8.19 -12.81
N ILE A 253 0.80 -7.71 -14.03
CA ILE A 253 0.36 -6.33 -14.29
C ILE A 253 -1.00 -6.38 -14.96
N PHE A 254 -1.95 -5.65 -14.40
CA PHE A 254 -3.26 -5.44 -14.99
C PHE A 254 -3.43 -3.95 -15.31
N LEU A 255 -3.67 -3.63 -16.58
CA LEU A 255 -3.78 -2.26 -17.07
C LEU A 255 -5.22 -1.88 -17.44
N GLY A 256 -6.15 -2.83 -17.35
CA GLY A 256 -7.46 -2.70 -17.93
C GLY A 256 -7.45 -2.87 -19.47
N ASP A 257 -8.65 -3.02 -20.03
CA ASP A 257 -8.78 -3.31 -21.46
C ASP A 257 -8.33 -2.14 -22.33
N GLU A 258 -8.69 -0.92 -21.97
CA GLU A 258 -8.39 0.28 -22.74
C GLU A 258 -6.88 0.53 -22.90
N LEU A 259 -6.11 0.56 -21.81
CA LEU A 259 -4.66 0.75 -21.88
C LEU A 259 -3.97 -0.44 -22.56
N THR A 260 -4.46 -1.65 -22.38
CA THR A 260 -3.97 -2.83 -23.07
C THR A 260 -4.16 -2.71 -24.57
N ASP A 261 -5.31 -2.26 -25.03
CA ASP A 261 -5.62 -2.07 -26.45
C ASP A 261 -4.83 -0.90 -27.06
N ILE A 262 -4.61 0.18 -26.31
CA ILE A 262 -3.72 1.27 -26.71
C ILE A 262 -2.30 0.76 -26.96
N LEU A 263 -1.71 0.03 -26.01
CA LEU A 263 -0.36 -0.51 -26.14
C LEU A 263 -0.25 -1.49 -27.33
N LYS A 264 -1.25 -2.36 -27.52
CA LYS A 264 -1.30 -3.25 -28.69
C LYS A 264 -1.44 -2.49 -30.00
N SER A 265 -2.19 -1.40 -30.03
CA SER A 265 -2.33 -0.60 -31.25
C SER A 265 -1.01 0.09 -31.63
N ILE A 266 -0.25 0.55 -30.64
CA ILE A 266 1.09 1.12 -30.85
C ILE A 266 2.07 0.04 -31.33
N GLU A 267 2.05 -1.14 -30.73
CA GLU A 267 2.91 -2.27 -31.13
C GLU A 267 2.67 -2.72 -32.57
N ASN A 268 1.41 -2.73 -33.01
CA ASN A 268 1.02 -3.17 -34.33
C ASN A 268 0.94 -2.03 -35.37
N ASP A 269 1.34 -0.82 -35.03
CA ASP A 269 1.23 0.39 -35.86
C ASP A 269 -0.19 0.58 -36.43
N THR A 270 -1.20 0.35 -35.59
CA THR A 270 -2.62 0.47 -35.93
C THR A 270 -3.24 1.68 -35.21
N PHE A 271 -4.29 2.23 -35.81
CA PHE A 271 -4.99 3.37 -35.20
C PHE A 271 -5.90 2.92 -34.06
N PHE A 272 -5.72 3.48 -32.86
CA PHE A 272 -6.62 3.29 -31.72
C PHE A 272 -7.85 4.20 -31.88
N ASN A 273 -9.02 3.61 -32.08
CA ASN A 273 -10.28 4.35 -32.18
C ASN A 273 -10.97 4.38 -30.80
N ASN A 274 -10.79 5.44 -30.07
CA ASN A 274 -11.35 5.60 -28.72
C ASN A 274 -12.88 5.77 -28.83
N LYS A 275 -13.66 4.73 -28.56
CA LYS A 275 -15.12 4.79 -28.57
C LYS A 275 -15.75 5.20 -27.23
N HIS A 276 -15.00 5.16 -26.14
CA HIS A 276 -15.49 5.53 -24.80
C HIS A 276 -14.34 6.10 -23.97
N ALA A 277 -14.45 7.37 -23.61
CA ALA A 277 -13.67 7.91 -22.53
C ALA A 277 -14.22 7.30 -21.22
N VAL A 278 -13.54 6.29 -20.67
CA VAL A 278 -13.84 5.77 -19.34
C VAL A 278 -13.08 6.64 -18.36
N GLN A 279 -13.83 7.37 -17.56
CA GLN A 279 -13.28 8.02 -16.38
C GLN A 279 -12.95 6.91 -15.40
N MET A 280 -11.67 6.71 -15.10
CA MET A 280 -11.27 5.86 -13.96
C MET A 280 -11.49 6.66 -12.69
N ASP A 281 -12.42 6.19 -11.87
CA ASP A 281 -12.63 6.70 -10.51
C ASP A 281 -11.53 6.19 -9.58
#